data_692650e95f6b05db1730c30af3caad9f
#
_entry.id   692650e95f6b05db1730c30af3caad9f
#
_cell.length_a   1.000
_cell.length_b   1.000
_cell.length_c   1.000
_cell.angle_alpha   90.00
_cell.angle_beta   90.00
_cell.angle_gamma   90.00
#
_symmetry.space_group_name_H-M   'P 1'
#
loop_
_entity.id
_entity.type
_entity.pdbx_description
1 polymer ?
#
loop_
_entity_poly.entity_id
_entity_poly.type
_entity_poly.pdbx_seq_one_letter_code
_entity_poly.pdbx_strand_id
1 'polypeptide(L)'
;MTQRGSCHCGKVRFEAEGDIAQVIECNCSHCSRKGYLLWFVDRTACRLLTPEDEVATYTFNKHVIQHLFCKTCGCAPLGFGQDRHGTPKAMINARCLDDVDVAALKRVPIDGRSF
;
A
#
# COMPACT_ATOMS: atom_id res chain seq x y z
N MET A 1 -14.37 -9.32 -5.28
CA MET A 1 -14.97 -8.42 -4.28
C MET A 1 -14.18 -7.13 -4.25
N THR A 2 -14.85 -6.00 -4.13
CA THR A 2 -14.19 -4.69 -4.07
C THR A 2 -13.83 -4.35 -2.64
N GLN A 3 -12.56 -4.01 -2.42
CA GLN A 3 -12.07 -3.48 -1.14
C GLN A 3 -11.91 -1.98 -1.27
N ARG A 4 -12.34 -1.23 -0.26
CA ARG A 4 -12.21 0.23 -0.22
C ARG A 4 -11.39 0.66 0.96
N GLY A 5 -10.62 1.73 0.77
CA GLY A 5 -9.81 2.28 1.84
C GLY A 5 -9.54 3.76 1.67
N SER A 6 -8.95 4.35 2.69
CA SER A 6 -8.61 5.76 2.69
C SER A 6 -7.51 6.07 3.70
N CYS A 7 -6.95 7.28 3.60
CA CYS A 7 -6.13 7.84 4.67
C CYS A 7 -7.02 8.25 5.85
N HIS A 8 -6.41 8.72 6.92
CA HIS A 8 -7.14 9.07 8.14
C HIS A 8 -8.16 10.19 7.92
N CYS A 9 -7.78 11.27 7.23
CA CYS A 9 -8.69 12.40 7.00
C CYS A 9 -9.70 12.14 5.88
N GLY A 10 -9.55 11.07 5.11
CA GLY A 10 -10.47 10.70 4.05
C GLY A 10 -10.23 11.38 2.71
N LYS A 11 -9.23 12.25 2.59
CA LYS A 11 -8.94 12.92 1.31
C LYS A 11 -8.33 11.99 0.27
N VAL A 12 -7.52 11.03 0.69
CA VAL A 12 -6.96 10.03 -0.22
C VAL A 12 -7.81 8.77 -0.13
N ARG A 13 -8.45 8.40 -1.24
CA ARG A 13 -9.35 7.25 -1.32
C ARG A 13 -8.95 6.35 -2.46
N PHE A 14 -9.16 5.07 -2.29
CA PHE A 14 -8.85 4.08 -3.32
C PHE A 14 -9.79 2.89 -3.24
N GLU A 15 -9.84 2.13 -4.35
CA GLU A 15 -10.54 0.85 -4.44
C GLU A 15 -9.61 -0.18 -5.05
N ALA A 16 -9.76 -1.43 -4.64
CA ALA A 16 -9.03 -2.54 -5.24
C ALA A 16 -9.91 -3.77 -5.33
N GLU A 17 -9.74 -4.52 -6.42
CA GLU A 17 -10.46 -5.77 -6.62
C GLU A 17 -9.63 -6.94 -6.11
N GLY A 18 -10.26 -7.85 -5.40
CA GLY A 18 -9.65 -9.08 -4.93
C GLY A 18 -10.07 -9.46 -3.54
N ASP A 19 -9.68 -10.67 -3.15
CA ASP A 19 -9.93 -11.20 -1.81
C ASP A 19 -8.61 -11.17 -1.04
N ILE A 20 -8.63 -10.54 0.12
CA ILE A 20 -7.45 -10.43 0.96
C ILE A 20 -7.43 -11.59 1.96
N ALA A 21 -6.40 -12.44 1.87
CA ALA A 21 -6.21 -13.57 2.77
C ALA A 21 -4.99 -13.40 3.66
N GLN A 22 -3.98 -12.71 3.16
CA GLN A 22 -2.73 -12.51 3.89
C GLN A 22 -2.11 -11.17 3.50
N VAL A 23 -1.23 -10.69 4.37
CA VAL A 23 -0.47 -9.46 4.15
C VAL A 23 1.01 -9.73 4.34
N ILE A 24 1.84 -8.89 3.74
CA ILE A 24 3.29 -8.98 3.84
C ILE A 24 3.77 -7.97 4.88
N GLU A 25 4.60 -8.46 5.78
CA GLU A 25 5.26 -7.63 6.79
C GLU A 25 6.75 -7.56 6.46
N CYS A 26 7.17 -6.46 5.84
CA CYS A 26 8.53 -6.26 5.38
C CYS A 26 9.38 -5.60 6.47
N ASN A 27 10.61 -6.04 6.63
CA ASN A 27 11.53 -5.52 7.63
C ASN A 27 12.49 -4.44 7.09
N CYS A 28 12.30 -3.95 5.86
CA CYS A 28 13.16 -2.89 5.33
C CYS A 28 13.05 -1.64 6.20
N SER A 29 14.01 -0.73 6.06
CA SER A 29 14.09 0.46 6.91
C SER A 29 12.83 1.34 6.81
N HIS A 30 12.20 1.39 5.66
CA HIS A 30 11.00 2.19 5.44
C HIS A 30 9.75 1.50 6.01
N CYS A 31 9.51 0.24 5.61
CA CYS A 31 8.33 -0.50 6.04
C CYS A 31 8.32 -0.74 7.55
N SER A 32 9.48 -0.98 8.17
CA SER A 32 9.55 -1.21 9.62
C SER A 32 9.17 0.04 10.41
N ARG A 33 9.50 1.21 9.90
CA ARG A 33 9.16 2.49 10.55
C ARG A 33 7.71 2.87 10.33
N LYS A 34 7.17 2.61 9.13
CA LYS A 34 5.78 2.92 8.79
C LYS A 34 4.79 1.93 9.38
N GLY A 35 5.22 0.71 9.72
CA GLY A 35 4.33 -0.32 10.24
C GLY A 35 3.37 -0.86 9.21
N TYR A 36 3.77 -0.89 7.94
CA TYR A 36 2.91 -1.39 6.86
C TYR A 36 2.54 -2.86 7.03
N LEU A 37 1.29 -3.18 6.71
CA LEU A 37 0.84 -4.52 6.39
C LEU A 37 0.40 -4.49 4.94
N LEU A 38 1.20 -5.05 4.04
CA LEU A 38 1.06 -4.83 2.60
C LEU A 38 0.25 -5.94 1.93
N TRP A 39 -0.75 -5.53 1.18
CA TRP A 39 -1.52 -6.39 0.29
C TRP A 39 -1.19 -6.00 -1.14
N PHE A 40 -0.60 -6.94 -1.90
CA PHE A 40 -0.16 -6.70 -3.26
C PHE A 40 -1.25 -7.13 -4.24
N VAL A 41 -1.61 -6.24 -5.14
CA VAL A 41 -2.52 -6.52 -6.25
C VAL A 41 -1.91 -5.99 -7.54
N ASP A 42 -2.41 -6.45 -8.70
CA ASP A 42 -2.01 -5.86 -9.96
C ASP A 42 -2.43 -4.40 -10.01
N ARG A 43 -1.59 -3.57 -10.64
CA ARG A 43 -1.89 -2.13 -10.77
C ARG A 43 -3.25 -1.89 -11.41
N THR A 44 -3.64 -2.74 -12.36
CA THR A 44 -4.93 -2.65 -13.05
C THR A 44 -6.12 -2.97 -12.15
N ALA A 45 -5.89 -3.66 -11.03
CA ALA A 45 -6.94 -3.99 -10.07
C ALA A 45 -7.15 -2.90 -9.01
N CYS A 46 -6.32 -1.86 -9.01
CA CYS A 46 -6.36 -0.79 -8.01
C CYS A 46 -6.64 0.56 -8.66
N ARG A 47 -7.57 1.31 -8.09
CA ARG A 47 -7.92 2.65 -8.59
C ARG A 47 -7.75 3.66 -7.47
N LEU A 48 -6.96 4.69 -7.74
CA LEU A 48 -6.86 5.86 -6.87
C LEU A 48 -8.00 6.80 -7.26
N LEU A 49 -8.88 7.11 -6.32
CA LEU A 49 -10.08 7.91 -6.57
C LEU A 49 -9.84 9.40 -6.29
N THR A 50 -8.69 9.74 -5.75
CA THR A 50 -8.33 11.08 -5.33
C THR A 50 -7.54 11.79 -6.45
N PRO A 51 -7.74 13.10 -6.67
CA PRO A 51 -6.88 13.86 -7.59
C PRO A 51 -5.42 13.79 -7.17
N GLU A 52 -4.52 13.72 -8.15
CA GLU A 52 -3.09 13.55 -7.87
C GLU A 52 -2.48 14.66 -7.02
N ASP A 53 -3.03 15.87 -7.09
CA ASP A 53 -2.52 17.01 -6.33
C ASP A 53 -2.80 16.90 -4.82
N GLU A 54 -3.68 15.99 -4.40
CA GLU A 54 -3.93 15.70 -2.99
C GLU A 54 -2.95 14.68 -2.40
N VAL A 55 -2.10 14.09 -3.24
CA VAL A 55 -1.24 12.98 -2.88
C VAL A 55 0.22 13.37 -3.08
N ALA A 56 1.05 13.13 -2.07
CA ALA A 56 2.49 13.28 -2.18
C ALA A 56 3.15 11.92 -2.39
N THR A 57 4.35 11.93 -2.94
CA THR A 57 5.11 10.71 -3.26
C THR A 57 6.48 10.77 -2.63
N TYR A 58 6.88 9.70 -1.97
CA TYR A 58 8.22 9.51 -1.44
C TYR A 58 8.89 8.34 -2.16
N THR A 59 10.13 8.54 -2.61
CA THR A 59 10.93 7.48 -3.22
C THR A 59 12.29 7.42 -2.54
N PHE A 60 12.90 6.24 -2.53
CA PHE A 60 14.24 6.04 -1.97
C PHE A 60 14.91 4.85 -2.63
N ASN A 61 16.17 4.60 -2.31
CA ASN A 61 17.00 3.52 -2.85
C ASN A 61 17.06 3.63 -4.38
N LYS A 62 16.45 2.70 -5.12
CA LYS A 62 16.44 2.72 -6.59
C LYS A 62 15.41 3.66 -7.19
N HIS A 63 14.56 4.28 -6.36
CA HIS A 63 13.51 5.22 -6.76
C HIS A 63 12.48 4.63 -7.74
N VAL A 64 12.28 3.32 -7.70
CA VAL A 64 11.29 2.63 -8.55
C VAL A 64 9.93 2.63 -7.88
N ILE A 65 9.88 2.40 -6.58
CA ILE A 65 8.62 2.32 -5.83
C ILE A 65 8.18 3.71 -5.43
N GLN A 66 6.93 4.04 -5.74
CA GLN A 66 6.30 5.31 -5.37
C GLN A 66 5.45 5.09 -4.13
N HIS A 67 5.91 5.60 -2.99
CA HIS A 67 5.19 5.53 -1.72
C HIS A 67 4.31 6.76 -1.60
N LEU A 68 3.00 6.57 -1.74
CA LEU A 68 2.06 7.67 -1.70
C LEU A 68 1.62 7.96 -0.27
N PHE A 69 1.40 9.23 0.03
CA PHE A 69 0.84 9.63 1.32
C PHE A 69 -0.01 10.89 1.18
N CYS A 70 -0.92 11.06 2.12
CA CYS A 70 -1.82 12.22 2.13
C CYS A 70 -1.05 13.47 2.53
N LYS A 71 -1.17 14.55 1.74
CA LYS A 71 -0.54 15.83 2.06
C LYS A 71 -1.09 16.47 3.32
N THR A 72 -2.34 16.14 3.67
CA THR A 72 -3.03 16.78 4.81
C THR A 72 -2.80 16.05 6.11
N CYS A 73 -2.99 14.72 6.16
CA CYS A 73 -2.88 13.97 7.41
C CYS A 73 -1.61 13.12 7.53
N GLY A 74 -0.86 12.96 6.43
CA GLY A 74 0.39 12.19 6.42
C GLY A 74 0.22 10.67 6.39
N CYS A 75 -0.99 10.15 6.42
CA CYS A 75 -1.23 8.72 6.37
C CYS A 75 -0.88 8.16 5.00
N ALA A 76 -0.27 6.97 4.96
CA ALA A 76 0.24 6.37 3.74
C ALA A 76 -0.59 5.12 3.38
N PRO A 77 -1.68 5.25 2.58
CA PRO A 77 -2.58 4.14 2.33
C PRO A 77 -2.11 3.16 1.26
N LEU A 78 -1.27 3.58 0.32
CA LEU A 78 -0.81 2.68 -0.74
C LEU A 78 0.44 3.21 -1.41
N GLY A 79 1.01 2.36 -2.26
CA GLY A 79 2.13 2.72 -3.12
C GLY A 79 2.02 1.98 -4.45
N PHE A 80 2.83 2.39 -5.42
CA PHE A 80 2.88 1.78 -6.74
C PHE A 80 4.31 1.35 -7.05
N GLY A 81 4.46 0.17 -7.64
CA GLY A 81 5.75 -0.36 -8.01
C GLY A 81 5.59 -1.45 -9.04
N GLN A 82 6.54 -2.37 -9.05
CA GLN A 82 6.49 -3.51 -9.96
C GLN A 82 7.11 -4.72 -9.27
N ASP A 83 6.75 -5.92 -9.73
CA ASP A 83 7.34 -7.15 -9.22
C ASP A 83 8.68 -7.43 -9.94
N ARG A 84 9.32 -8.56 -9.59
CA ARG A 84 10.61 -8.94 -10.20
C ARG A 84 10.54 -9.17 -11.71
N HIS A 85 9.33 -9.38 -12.24
CA HIS A 85 9.12 -9.59 -13.67
C HIS A 85 8.73 -8.31 -14.40
N GLY A 86 8.71 -7.18 -13.70
CA GLY A 86 8.33 -5.89 -14.27
C GLY A 86 6.83 -5.65 -14.36
N THR A 87 6.00 -6.54 -13.83
CA THR A 87 4.56 -6.36 -13.82
C THR A 87 4.18 -5.25 -12.83
N PRO A 88 3.46 -4.20 -13.27
CA PRO A 88 3.05 -3.13 -12.36
C PRO A 88 2.15 -3.64 -11.24
N LYS A 89 2.46 -3.25 -10.01
CA LYS A 89 1.75 -3.65 -8.81
C LYS A 89 1.34 -2.45 -7.97
N ALA A 90 0.23 -2.61 -7.25
CA ALA A 90 -0.14 -1.71 -6.18
C ALA A 90 0.13 -2.40 -4.85
N MET A 91 0.73 -1.68 -3.92
CA MET A 91 1.02 -2.16 -2.58
C MET A 91 0.09 -1.42 -1.63
N ILE A 92 -0.95 -2.11 -1.18
CA ILE A 92 -2.00 -1.50 -0.36
C ILE A 92 -1.67 -1.73 1.10
N ASN A 93 -1.72 -0.67 1.90
CA ASN A 93 -1.61 -0.78 3.34
C ASN A 93 -2.95 -1.30 3.88
N ALA A 94 -2.99 -2.56 4.29
CA ALA A 94 -4.22 -3.20 4.75
C ALA A 94 -4.82 -2.50 5.97
N ARG A 95 -4.00 -1.77 6.75
CA ARG A 95 -4.49 -0.98 7.89
C ARG A 95 -5.41 0.17 7.46
N CYS A 96 -5.38 0.55 6.19
CA CYS A 96 -6.20 1.62 5.63
C CYS A 96 -7.47 1.11 4.93
N LEU A 97 -7.70 -0.21 4.92
CA LEU A 97 -8.93 -0.79 4.36
C LEU A 97 -10.08 -0.67 5.37
N ASP A 98 -11.26 -0.29 4.86
CA ASP A 98 -12.40 0.06 5.71
C ASP A 98 -13.00 -1.15 6.45
N ASP A 99 -13.15 -2.29 5.76
CA ASP A 99 -13.95 -3.42 6.25
C ASP A 99 -13.10 -4.67 6.49
N VAL A 100 -11.83 -4.49 6.84
CA VAL A 100 -10.91 -5.61 7.05
C VAL A 100 -10.45 -5.63 8.51
N ASP A 101 -10.61 -6.78 9.16
CA ASP A 101 -10.03 -7.01 10.49
C ASP A 101 -8.58 -7.44 10.31
N VAL A 102 -7.66 -6.50 10.44
CA VAL A 102 -6.23 -6.77 10.22
C VAL A 102 -5.66 -7.78 11.23
N ALA A 103 -6.27 -7.92 12.39
CA ALA A 103 -5.83 -8.89 13.39
C ALA A 103 -6.09 -10.33 12.94
N ALA A 104 -7.07 -10.54 12.07
CA ALA A 104 -7.42 -11.85 11.53
C ALA A 104 -6.61 -12.26 10.30
N LEU A 105 -5.83 -11.34 9.72
CA LEU A 105 -5.06 -11.64 8.53
C LEU A 105 -3.76 -12.37 8.87
N LYS A 106 -3.42 -13.34 8.02
CA LYS A 106 -2.13 -14.02 8.12
C LYS A 106 -1.03 -13.03 7.72
N ARG A 107 0.03 -12.97 8.52
CA ARG A 107 1.19 -12.12 8.25
C ARG A 107 2.35 -12.96 7.73
N VAL A 108 2.91 -12.56 6.59
CA VAL A 108 4.03 -13.25 5.95
C VAL A 108 5.24 -12.32 6.04
N PRO A 109 6.27 -12.67 6.83
CA PRO A 109 7.45 -11.82 6.95
C PRO A 109 8.32 -11.91 5.69
N ILE A 110 8.83 -10.74 5.27
CA ILE A 110 9.75 -10.63 4.12
C ILE A 110 10.99 -9.88 4.58
N ASP A 111 12.17 -10.41 4.23
CA ASP A 111 13.44 -9.78 4.56
C ASP A 111 13.82 -8.76 3.48
N GLY A 112 13.17 -7.60 3.52
CA GLY A 112 13.43 -6.51 2.58
C GLY A 112 14.76 -5.81 2.81
N ARG A 113 15.39 -6.02 3.99
CA ARG A 113 16.72 -5.45 4.27
C ARG A 113 17.80 -6.02 3.36
N SER A 114 17.57 -7.20 2.84
CA SER A 114 18.54 -7.87 1.97
C SER A 114 18.43 -7.46 0.51
N PHE A 115 17.50 -6.60 0.17
CA PHE A 115 17.24 -6.15 -1.21
C PHE A 115 18.01 -4.88 -1.55
#